data_f23bfc31ceb3fd59e8d16d3cd9193341
#
_entry.id   f23bfc31ceb3fd59e8d16d3cd9193341
#
_cell.length_a   1.000
_cell.length_b   1.000
_cell.length_c   1.000
_cell.angle_alpha   90.00
_cell.angle_beta   90.00
_cell.angle_gamma   90.00
#
_symmetry.space_group_name_H-M   'P 1'
#
loop_
_entity.id
_entity.type
_entity.pdbx_description
1 polymer ?
#
loop_
_entity_poly.entity_id
_entity_poly.type
_entity_poly.pdbx_seq_one_letter_code
_entity_poly.pdbx_strand_id
1 'polypeptide(L)'
;SLNYLIKDMFETITLYQNRVTNSKVEELENGKYKVDIEFEVSKYRNNEKGRIFYGNEERDSISYKTDKMKKPQYSVYLSDYIDIGIFGEDNDENEIELYLKKHKISSINNKITLIVDKKPVEVGVDPYNKLIDTNSEDNRKKITSKWKEDNYVL
;
A
#
# COMPACT_ATOMS: atom_id res chain seq x y z
N SER A 1 -12.93 -9.62 30.10
CA SER A 1 -14.39 -9.81 30.06
C SER A 1 -14.86 -9.63 28.61
N LEU A 2 -15.95 -10.29 28.26
CA LEU A 2 -16.56 -10.19 26.93
C LEU A 2 -16.87 -8.72 26.53
N ASN A 3 -17.20 -7.89 27.51
CA ASN A 3 -17.46 -6.46 27.32
C ASN A 3 -16.22 -5.69 26.82
N TYR A 4 -15.03 -6.07 27.25
CA TYR A 4 -13.80 -5.44 26.77
C TYR A 4 -13.56 -5.79 25.30
N LEU A 5 -13.75 -7.05 24.93
CA LEU A 5 -13.59 -7.51 23.55
C LEU A 5 -14.61 -6.86 22.61
N ILE A 6 -15.88 -6.77 23.03
CA ILE A 6 -16.95 -6.12 22.27
C ILE A 6 -16.66 -4.63 22.13
N LYS A 7 -16.21 -3.98 23.20
CA LYS A 7 -15.84 -2.57 23.20
C LYS A 7 -14.69 -2.28 22.23
N ASP A 8 -13.65 -3.11 22.26
CA ASP A 8 -12.48 -2.97 21.40
C ASP A 8 -12.82 -3.25 19.91
N MET A 9 -13.72 -4.18 19.65
CA MET A 9 -14.16 -4.51 18.28
C MET A 9 -15.11 -3.49 17.64
N PHE A 10 -15.91 -2.77 18.44
CA PHE A 10 -16.95 -1.85 17.95
C PHE A 10 -16.64 -0.38 18.19
N GLU A 11 -15.78 -0.04 19.14
CA GLU A 11 -15.46 1.35 19.47
C GLU A 11 -14.29 1.93 18.66
N THR A 12 -13.44 1.08 18.09
CA THR A 12 -12.31 1.54 17.27
C THR A 12 -12.21 0.75 15.97
N ILE A 13 -12.36 1.43 14.85
CA ILE A 13 -12.12 0.84 13.54
C ILE A 13 -10.70 1.19 13.12
N THR A 14 -9.91 0.15 12.84
CA THR A 14 -8.60 0.34 12.22
C THR A 14 -8.76 0.43 10.72
N LEU A 15 -8.32 1.54 10.16
CA LEU A 15 -8.36 1.84 8.75
C LEU A 15 -6.95 1.93 8.20
N TYR A 16 -6.82 1.60 6.94
CA TYR A 16 -5.58 1.73 6.19
C TYR A 16 -5.75 2.73 5.05
N GLN A 17 -4.67 3.28 4.61
CA GLN A 17 -4.53 3.98 3.36
C GLN A 17 -3.27 3.44 2.69
N ASN A 18 -3.48 2.51 1.77
CA ASN A 18 -2.42 1.87 1.01
C ASN A 18 -2.43 2.43 -0.40
N ARG A 19 -1.27 2.83 -0.90
CA ARG A 19 -1.19 3.43 -2.22
C ARG A 19 0.12 3.07 -2.91
N VAL A 20 0.05 2.58 -4.13
CA VAL A 20 1.22 2.48 -5.00
C VAL A 20 1.52 3.86 -5.57
N THR A 21 2.69 4.40 -5.26
CA THR A 21 3.10 5.74 -5.71
C THR A 21 3.85 5.68 -7.04
N ASN A 22 4.73 4.70 -7.19
CA ASN A 22 5.53 4.55 -8.41
C ASN A 22 5.90 3.08 -8.64
N SER A 23 6.19 2.74 -9.90
CA SER A 23 6.74 1.45 -10.29
C SER A 23 7.65 1.59 -11.49
N LYS A 24 8.72 0.82 -11.49
CA LYS A 24 9.68 0.76 -12.60
C LYS A 24 9.99 -0.69 -12.90
N VAL A 25 10.06 -1.02 -14.19
CA VAL A 25 10.41 -2.35 -14.68
C VAL A 25 11.62 -2.28 -15.58
N GLU A 26 12.52 -3.22 -15.40
CA GLU A 26 13.72 -3.42 -16.18
C GLU A 26 13.79 -4.89 -16.62
N GLU A 27 13.90 -5.14 -17.92
CA GLU A 27 14.14 -6.47 -18.45
C GLU A 27 15.63 -6.80 -18.29
N LEU A 28 15.90 -7.96 -17.69
CA LEU A 28 17.24 -8.44 -17.41
C LEU A 28 17.74 -9.31 -18.58
N GLU A 29 19.07 -9.45 -18.71
CA GLU A 29 19.70 -10.25 -19.77
C GLU A 29 19.27 -11.71 -19.77
N ASN A 30 18.84 -12.26 -18.63
CA ASN A 30 18.34 -13.64 -18.51
C ASN A 30 16.86 -13.80 -18.86
N GLY A 31 16.20 -12.76 -19.38
CA GLY A 31 14.78 -12.75 -19.73
C GLY A 31 13.82 -12.59 -18.56
N LYS A 32 14.33 -12.38 -17.35
CA LYS A 32 13.53 -12.04 -16.16
C LYS A 32 13.32 -10.53 -16.07
N TYR A 33 12.43 -10.12 -15.20
CA TYR A 33 12.06 -8.72 -15.01
C TYR A 33 12.33 -8.31 -13.56
N LYS A 34 13.08 -7.24 -13.40
CA LYS A 34 13.28 -6.55 -12.14
C LYS A 34 12.22 -5.49 -11.99
N VAL A 35 11.50 -5.52 -10.87
CA VAL A 35 10.40 -4.61 -10.59
C VAL A 35 10.72 -3.84 -9.32
N ASP A 36 10.84 -2.54 -9.44
CA ASP A 36 10.92 -1.61 -8.31
C ASP A 36 9.53 -1.06 -8.03
N ILE A 37 9.07 -1.16 -6.80
CA ILE A 37 7.77 -0.68 -6.36
C ILE A 37 7.97 0.31 -5.22
N GLU A 38 7.44 1.51 -5.38
CA GLU A 38 7.33 2.51 -4.33
C GLU A 38 5.87 2.63 -3.89
N PHE A 39 5.64 2.58 -2.60
CA PHE A 39 4.29 2.62 -2.05
C PHE A 39 4.24 3.25 -0.66
N GLU A 40 3.08 3.78 -0.32
CA GLU A 40 2.78 4.34 0.99
C GLU A 40 1.78 3.46 1.71
N VAL A 41 2.00 3.28 3.01
CA VAL A 41 1.07 2.61 3.91
C VAL A 41 0.85 3.50 5.12
N SER A 42 -0.38 3.87 5.37
CA SER A 42 -0.79 4.58 6.58
C SER A 42 -1.84 3.77 7.32
N LYS A 43 -1.79 3.82 8.64
CA LYS A 43 -2.73 3.14 9.52
C LYS A 43 -3.27 4.13 10.53
N TYR A 44 -4.57 4.15 10.71
CA TYR A 44 -5.21 5.01 11.68
C TYR A 44 -6.46 4.37 12.29
N ARG A 45 -6.88 4.89 13.43
CA ARG A 45 -8.07 4.40 14.12
C ARG A 45 -9.12 5.50 14.19
N ASN A 46 -10.37 5.08 14.05
CA ASN A 46 -11.53 5.95 14.18
C ASN A 46 -12.37 5.47 15.37
N ASN A 47 -12.81 6.38 16.24
CA ASN A 47 -13.71 6.04 17.33
C ASN A 47 -15.17 6.33 16.97
N GLU A 48 -16.10 5.92 17.87
CA GLU A 48 -17.54 6.14 17.75
C GLU A 48 -17.96 7.60 17.53
N LYS A 49 -17.11 8.56 17.90
CA LYS A 49 -17.34 10.01 17.74
C LYS A 49 -16.75 10.56 16.44
N GLY A 50 -16.26 9.68 15.54
CA GLY A 50 -15.62 10.07 14.30
C GLY A 50 -14.26 10.75 14.49
N ARG A 51 -13.63 10.59 15.65
CA ARG A 51 -12.28 11.12 15.93
C ARG A 51 -11.24 10.15 15.41
N ILE A 52 -10.30 10.65 14.66
CA ILE A 52 -9.21 9.87 14.08
C ILE A 52 -8.04 9.91 15.05
N PHE A 53 -7.54 8.74 15.45
CA PHE A 53 -6.38 8.58 16.29
C PHE A 53 -5.22 8.02 15.47
N TYR A 54 -4.10 8.73 15.54
CA TYR A 54 -2.84 8.30 14.97
C TYR A 54 -1.85 8.12 16.13
N GLY A 55 -1.46 6.89 16.45
CA GLY A 55 -0.50 6.60 17.51
C GLY A 55 -0.96 5.55 18.52
N ASN A 56 -0.05 5.05 19.37
CA ASN A 56 -0.36 4.14 20.45
C ASN A 56 -1.20 4.84 21.51
N GLU A 57 -2.33 4.24 21.86
CA GLU A 57 -3.34 4.77 22.77
C GLU A 57 -2.84 5.01 24.22
N GLU A 58 -1.70 4.49 24.61
CA GLU A 58 -1.18 4.65 25.95
C GLU A 58 -0.49 5.99 26.22
N ARG A 59 -0.29 6.83 25.23
CA ARG A 59 0.52 8.02 25.44
C ARG A 59 -0.11 9.37 25.17
N ASP A 60 -1.10 9.51 24.30
CA ASP A 60 -1.56 10.88 24.05
C ASP A 60 -3.01 10.96 23.62
N SER A 61 -3.83 11.50 24.49
CA SER A 61 -4.99 12.29 24.07
C SER A 61 -4.48 13.51 23.30
N ILE A 62 -4.15 13.32 22.04
CA ILE A 62 -3.74 14.43 21.19
C ILE A 62 -4.96 15.26 20.88
N SER A 63 -5.05 16.42 21.50
CA SER A 63 -6.03 17.43 21.16
C SER A 63 -5.70 17.94 19.74
N TYR A 64 -6.57 17.60 18.78
CA TYR A 64 -6.50 18.18 17.45
C TYR A 64 -6.75 19.67 17.52
N LYS A 65 -5.72 20.46 17.37
CA LYS A 65 -5.90 21.80 16.82
C LYS A 65 -6.16 21.59 15.33
N THR A 66 -7.38 21.92 14.94
CA THR A 66 -7.83 21.95 13.55
C THR A 66 -7.05 23.01 12.77
N ASP A 67 -5.85 22.69 12.38
CA ASP A 67 -5.16 23.42 11.34
C ASP A 67 -5.36 22.64 10.04
N LYS A 68 -6.18 23.18 9.16
CA LYS A 68 -6.75 22.55 7.96
C LYS A 68 -5.72 22.09 6.92
N MET A 69 -4.41 22.16 7.21
CA MET A 69 -3.36 21.92 6.21
C MET A 69 -2.17 21.07 6.66
N LYS A 70 -2.15 20.55 7.87
CA LYS A 70 -1.05 19.66 8.27
C LYS A 70 -1.58 18.24 8.40
N LYS A 71 -1.05 17.35 7.54
CA LYS A 71 -1.20 15.89 7.74
C LYS A 71 -0.79 15.58 9.18
N PRO A 72 -1.59 14.79 9.93
CA PRO A 72 -1.24 14.46 11.30
C PRO A 72 0.13 13.79 11.35
N GLN A 73 0.96 14.28 12.23
CA GLN A 73 2.39 13.95 12.32
C GLN A 73 2.64 12.58 12.96
N TYR A 74 1.60 11.89 13.42
CA TYR A 74 1.71 10.64 14.17
C TYR A 74 0.75 9.60 13.62
N SER A 75 1.30 8.61 12.94
CA SER A 75 0.57 7.42 12.54
C SER A 75 0.53 6.42 13.69
N VAL A 76 -0.55 5.63 13.78
CA VAL A 76 -0.60 4.42 14.61
C VAL A 76 0.62 3.57 14.30
N TYR A 77 1.22 2.96 15.33
CA TYR A 77 2.40 2.10 15.18
C TYR A 77 2.14 1.08 14.07
N LEU A 78 2.91 1.19 13.01
CA LEU A 78 2.82 0.34 11.86
C LEU A 78 3.86 -0.78 11.97
N SER A 79 3.38 -2.00 12.10
CA SER A 79 4.21 -3.21 12.05
C SER A 79 3.32 -4.36 11.58
N ASP A 80 2.87 -4.26 10.35
CA ASP A 80 1.85 -5.12 9.77
C ASP A 80 2.41 -5.92 8.59
N TYR A 81 1.91 -7.14 8.41
CA TYR A 81 2.19 -7.95 7.24
C TYR A 81 1.15 -7.66 6.16
N ILE A 82 1.59 -7.03 5.08
CA ILE A 82 0.74 -6.58 3.98
C ILE A 82 1.13 -7.30 2.69
N ASP A 83 0.15 -7.76 1.94
CA ASP A 83 0.38 -8.42 0.66
C ASP A 83 0.93 -7.42 -0.37
N ILE A 84 2.02 -7.79 -1.00
CA ILE A 84 2.57 -7.10 -2.17
C ILE A 84 2.39 -8.03 -3.37
N GLY A 85 1.77 -7.51 -4.42
CA GLY A 85 1.45 -8.25 -5.63
C GLY A 85 2.10 -7.68 -6.88
N ILE A 86 2.44 -8.58 -7.81
CA ILE A 86 2.85 -8.26 -9.18
C ILE A 86 2.04 -9.15 -10.10
N PHE A 87 1.43 -8.53 -11.10
CA PHE A 87 0.53 -9.18 -12.04
C PHE A 87 1.03 -9.00 -13.47
N GLY A 88 0.79 -10.01 -14.27
CA GLY A 88 1.03 -10.02 -15.70
C GLY A 88 -0.23 -10.44 -16.45
N GLU A 89 -0.06 -10.73 -17.72
CA GLU A 89 -1.13 -11.25 -18.59
C GLU A 89 -0.65 -12.51 -19.30
N ASP A 90 -1.57 -13.45 -19.52
CA ASP A 90 -1.35 -14.60 -20.37
C ASP A 90 -1.56 -14.24 -21.86
N ASN A 91 -1.47 -15.26 -22.74
CA ASN A 91 -1.64 -15.06 -24.18
C ASN A 91 -3.05 -14.63 -24.60
N ASP A 92 -4.04 -14.85 -23.73
CA ASP A 92 -5.44 -14.48 -23.95
C ASP A 92 -5.81 -13.18 -23.21
N GLU A 93 -4.81 -12.41 -22.73
CA GLU A 93 -4.93 -11.16 -21.99
C GLU A 93 -5.61 -11.32 -20.61
N ASN A 94 -5.66 -12.56 -20.08
CA ASN A 94 -6.14 -12.77 -18.73
C ASN A 94 -5.04 -12.45 -17.70
N GLU A 95 -5.45 -11.83 -16.59
CA GLU A 95 -4.54 -11.54 -15.49
C GLU A 95 -3.95 -12.83 -14.91
N ILE A 96 -2.64 -12.83 -14.72
CA ILE A 96 -1.91 -13.85 -13.99
C ILE A 96 -1.14 -13.23 -12.85
N GLU A 97 -1.14 -13.94 -11.70
CA GLU A 97 -0.36 -13.55 -10.54
C GLU A 97 1.08 -14.01 -10.70
N LEU A 98 2.02 -13.07 -10.83
CA LEU A 98 3.45 -13.36 -10.93
C LEU A 98 4.13 -13.42 -9.57
N TYR A 99 3.61 -12.66 -8.63
CA TYR A 99 4.10 -12.59 -7.26
C TYR A 99 2.97 -12.17 -6.32
N LEU A 100 2.84 -12.83 -5.18
CA LEU A 100 1.99 -12.40 -4.08
C LEU A 100 2.56 -12.92 -2.77
N LYS A 101 3.11 -12.04 -1.94
CA LYS A 101 3.62 -12.39 -0.61
C LYS A 101 3.40 -11.25 0.38
N LYS A 102 3.27 -11.65 1.65
CA LYS A 102 3.21 -10.72 2.77
C LYS A 102 4.60 -10.18 3.09
N HIS A 103 4.70 -8.88 3.17
CA HIS A 103 5.89 -8.17 3.64
C HIS A 103 5.58 -7.46 4.94
N LYS A 104 6.54 -7.48 5.87
CA LYS A 104 6.42 -6.70 7.10
C LYS A 104 6.68 -5.23 6.79
N ILE A 105 5.67 -4.40 6.99
CA ILE A 105 5.71 -2.97 6.75
C ILE A 105 5.73 -2.23 8.08
N SER A 106 6.74 -1.40 8.28
CA SER A 106 6.95 -0.62 9.50
C SER A 106 7.19 0.87 9.23
N SER A 107 7.12 1.29 7.99
CA SER A 107 7.30 2.68 7.56
C SER A 107 6.18 3.12 6.63
N ILE A 108 5.87 4.40 6.62
CA ILE A 108 4.86 4.97 5.71
C ILE A 108 5.34 4.87 4.27
N ASN A 109 6.55 5.32 4.00
CA ASN A 109 7.14 5.27 2.66
C ASN A 109 8.00 4.02 2.51
N ASN A 110 7.74 3.25 1.47
CA ASN A 110 8.39 1.98 1.22
C ASN A 110 8.87 1.88 -0.23
N LYS A 111 9.99 1.19 -0.38
CA LYS A 111 10.51 0.78 -1.68
C LYS A 111 10.99 -0.67 -1.60
N ILE A 112 10.55 -1.49 -2.52
CA ILE A 112 11.00 -2.87 -2.65
C ILE A 112 11.36 -3.18 -4.10
N THR A 113 12.31 -4.10 -4.25
CA THR A 113 12.76 -4.61 -5.54
C THR A 113 12.53 -6.11 -5.57
N LEU A 114 11.82 -6.57 -6.60
CA LEU A 114 11.48 -7.97 -6.81
C LEU A 114 11.84 -8.41 -8.22
N ILE A 115 12.06 -9.71 -8.40
CA ILE A 115 12.34 -10.32 -9.71
C ILE A 115 11.22 -11.30 -10.02
N VAL A 116 10.66 -11.19 -11.22
CA VAL A 116 9.63 -12.09 -11.74
C VAL A 116 10.04 -12.66 -13.08
N ASP A 117 9.47 -13.84 -13.43
CA ASP A 117 9.88 -14.59 -14.62
C ASP A 117 9.18 -14.12 -15.90
N LYS A 118 8.06 -13.43 -15.78
CA LYS A 118 7.26 -12.95 -16.92
C LYS A 118 7.07 -11.44 -16.84
N LYS A 119 6.75 -10.85 -17.99
CA LYS A 119 6.53 -9.40 -18.10
C LYS A 119 5.40 -8.94 -17.20
N PRO A 120 5.67 -8.05 -16.24
CA PRO A 120 4.65 -7.49 -15.37
C PRO A 120 3.89 -6.35 -16.05
N VAL A 121 2.60 -6.23 -15.74
CA VAL A 121 1.73 -5.14 -16.25
C VAL A 121 1.14 -4.29 -15.13
N GLU A 122 1.06 -4.83 -13.92
CA GLU A 122 0.47 -4.15 -12.76
C GLU A 122 1.15 -4.58 -11.46
N VAL A 123 1.20 -3.66 -10.51
CA VAL A 123 1.69 -3.89 -9.15
C VAL A 123 0.66 -3.45 -8.14
N GLY A 124 0.70 -4.03 -6.94
CA GLY A 124 -0.26 -3.71 -5.89
C GLY A 124 0.27 -3.85 -4.48
N VAL A 125 -0.27 -3.05 -3.59
CA VAL A 125 -0.18 -3.16 -2.14
C VAL A 125 -1.56 -3.49 -1.60
N ASP A 126 -1.70 -4.57 -0.83
CA ASP A 126 -2.99 -5.16 -0.48
C ASP A 126 -3.94 -5.28 -1.70
N PRO A 127 -3.48 -5.92 -2.79
CA PRO A 127 -4.14 -5.85 -4.09
C PRO A 127 -5.52 -6.51 -4.13
N TYR A 128 -5.84 -7.32 -3.13
CA TYR A 128 -7.14 -7.99 -2.97
C TYR A 128 -8.02 -7.37 -1.87
N ASN A 129 -7.65 -6.19 -1.40
CA ASN A 129 -8.42 -5.42 -0.41
C ASN A 129 -8.82 -6.23 0.83
N LYS A 130 -7.85 -6.94 1.41
CA LYS A 130 -8.04 -7.71 2.66
C LYS A 130 -8.08 -6.81 3.89
N LEU A 131 -7.51 -5.61 3.80
CA LEU A 131 -7.54 -4.59 4.81
C LEU A 131 -8.67 -3.59 4.52
N ILE A 132 -9.19 -2.96 5.55
CA ILE A 132 -10.19 -1.90 5.37
C ILE A 132 -9.46 -0.63 4.95
N ASP A 133 -9.48 -0.36 3.66
CA ASP A 133 -8.82 0.80 3.06
C ASP A 133 -9.82 1.92 2.77
N THR A 134 -9.40 3.16 2.96
CA THR A 134 -10.22 4.34 2.67
C THR A 134 -10.35 4.66 1.19
N ASN A 135 -9.38 4.20 0.41
CA ASN A 135 -9.39 4.30 -1.05
C ASN A 135 -8.74 3.07 -1.68
N SER A 136 -9.52 2.05 -1.95
CA SER A 136 -9.02 0.80 -2.53
C SER A 136 -8.65 0.89 -4.02
N GLU A 137 -8.99 1.99 -4.69
CA GLU A 137 -8.71 2.15 -6.12
C GLU A 137 -7.23 2.42 -6.42
N ASP A 138 -6.47 2.95 -5.45
CA ASP A 138 -5.05 3.24 -5.59
C ASP A 138 -4.12 2.16 -5.01
N ASN A 139 -4.68 1.06 -4.53
CA ASN A 139 -3.94 -0.11 -4.06
C ASN A 139 -3.23 -0.85 -5.20
N ARG A 140 -3.70 -0.68 -6.42
CA ARG A 140 -3.11 -1.27 -7.63
C ARG A 140 -2.79 -0.18 -8.64
N LYS A 141 -1.68 -0.34 -9.34
CA LYS A 141 -1.23 0.60 -10.37
C LYS A 141 -0.68 -0.14 -11.57
N LYS A 142 -1.19 0.20 -12.75
CA LYS A 142 -0.63 -0.27 -14.01
C LYS A 142 0.77 0.30 -14.21
N ILE A 143 1.66 -0.55 -14.68
CA ILE A 143 3.02 -0.15 -15.03
C ILE A 143 2.96 0.57 -16.35
N THR A 144 3.21 1.88 -16.33
CA THR A 144 3.37 2.65 -17.55
C THR A 144 4.77 2.41 -18.08
N SER A 145 4.88 1.67 -19.18
CA SER A 145 6.12 1.63 -19.95
C SER A 145 6.33 3.02 -20.56
N LYS A 146 7.10 3.87 -19.89
CA LYS A 146 7.72 5.00 -20.58
C LYS A 146 8.79 4.41 -21.50
N TRP A 147 8.40 3.93 -22.65
CA TRP A 147 9.30 3.79 -23.76
C TRP A 147 9.65 5.19 -24.23
N LYS A 148 10.91 5.54 -24.03
CA LYS A 148 11.70 6.58 -24.68
C LYS A 148 10.99 7.23 -25.89
N GLU A 149 10.39 8.37 -25.66
CA GLU A 149 10.16 9.38 -26.69
C GLU A 149 11.23 10.49 -26.65
N ASP A 150 12.44 10.19 -26.21
CA ASP A 150 13.53 11.16 -26.17
C ASP A 150 14.71 10.77 -27.08
N ASN A 151 14.45 10.27 -28.27
CA ASN A 151 15.52 10.13 -29.27
C ASN A 151 15.01 10.38 -30.71
N TYR A 152 14.32 11.48 -30.91
CA TYR A 152 14.29 12.12 -32.23
C TYR A 152 14.63 13.60 -32.09
N VAL A 153 15.90 13.87 -31.84
CA VAL A 153 16.52 15.13 -32.24
C VAL A 153 17.25 14.83 -33.52
N LEU A 154 16.64 15.22 -34.60
CA LEU A 154 17.32 15.44 -35.87
C LEU A 154 18.26 16.63 -35.76
#